data_57d406c0c9081bf5652ca143eec6e1f6
#
_entry.id   57d406c0c9081bf5652ca143eec6e1f6
#
_cell.length_a   1.000
_cell.length_b   1.000
_cell.length_c   1.000
_cell.angle_alpha   90.00
_cell.angle_beta   90.00
_cell.angle_gamma   90.00
#
_symmetry.space_group_name_H-M   'P 1'
#
loop_
_entity.id
_entity.type
_entity.pdbx_description
1 polymer ?
#
loop_
_entity_poly.entity_id
_entity_poly.type
_entity_poly.pdbx_seq_one_letter_code
_entity_poly.pdbx_strand_id
1 'polypeptide(L)'
;MPSPRASNKFLRKLNRFSFRFIDGKINFHTRYNSAYTDAELLNSLIYLSIRNRYPESGCKRLRKISNKDIPDADTFYGRIKKKSMQEVIDEFMNIQKDIVVKIRKKIRNKRIIAFIDEHEIPWYGDPNPYVMGTNNFNGTTLCFKYITINALVNSHRICLFALPVTPFSRKDKLVDELVSVAKKWFKIGLILFDRGFSKDSKILKVIEKHGLKYLAPMEKRDRIKRIANFGDGVNPFYHTNYEFGKEKARVNLFFVWNEKYEKEKWKRYHVFCTNIDVTKANLKHLSELYGKRWNIENFYRDAENNFMAKTKTANFTTRYFFFLFMSLLYNLWYFGRGYYPITAEEWKDLIEDEFRRDSRIKTMLDMIIQLKLFYFSSFYRDRSIFCDYPIRYNQILE
;
A
#
# COMPACT_ATOMS: atom_id res chain seq x y z
N MET A 1 8.95 11.81 -27.81
CA MET A 1 8.88 10.70 -28.79
C MET A 1 8.59 9.43 -28.03
N PRO A 2 7.62 8.60 -28.42
CA PRO A 2 7.40 7.32 -27.77
C PRO A 2 8.60 6.41 -28.07
N SER A 3 9.17 5.80 -27.03
CA SER A 3 10.25 4.84 -27.14
C SER A 3 9.84 3.63 -27.98
N PRO A 4 10.76 2.99 -28.71
CA PRO A 4 10.45 1.83 -29.53
C PRO A 4 9.83 0.73 -28.64
N ARG A 5 8.77 0.09 -29.15
CA ARG A 5 8.06 -1.03 -28.54
C ARG A 5 9.06 -2.01 -27.95
N ALA A 6 9.10 -2.10 -26.64
CA ALA A 6 9.89 -3.10 -25.94
C ALA A 6 9.59 -4.47 -26.57
N SER A 7 10.60 -5.23 -26.96
CA SER A 7 10.37 -6.50 -27.66
C SER A 7 9.56 -7.44 -26.77
N ASN A 8 8.64 -8.22 -27.36
CA ASN A 8 7.82 -9.23 -26.65
C ASN A 8 8.66 -10.16 -25.74
N LYS A 9 9.93 -10.40 -26.10
CA LYS A 9 10.89 -11.17 -25.31
C LYS A 9 11.23 -10.51 -23.96
N PHE A 10 11.30 -9.21 -23.96
CA PHE A 10 11.65 -8.37 -22.82
C PHE A 10 10.48 -8.29 -21.80
N LEU A 11 9.29 -8.10 -22.28
CA LEU A 11 8.07 -8.00 -21.50
C LEU A 11 7.73 -9.34 -20.82
N ARG A 12 7.99 -10.47 -21.49
CA ARG A 12 7.92 -11.81 -20.89
C ARG A 12 8.91 -11.97 -19.72
N LYS A 13 10.11 -11.36 -19.80
CA LYS A 13 11.05 -11.39 -18.67
C LYS A 13 10.52 -10.67 -17.44
N LEU A 14 9.81 -9.55 -17.63
CA LEU A 14 9.21 -8.80 -16.52
C LEU A 14 8.13 -9.63 -15.81
N ASN A 15 7.23 -10.26 -16.54
CA ASN A 15 6.18 -11.12 -15.96
C ASN A 15 6.80 -12.27 -15.18
N ARG A 16 7.74 -12.99 -15.77
CA ARG A 16 8.45 -14.09 -15.11
C ARG A 16 9.19 -13.62 -13.85
N PHE A 17 9.79 -12.44 -13.91
CA PHE A 17 10.46 -11.84 -12.77
C PHE A 17 9.48 -11.53 -11.63
N SER A 18 8.31 -10.97 -11.95
CA SER A 18 7.30 -10.62 -10.96
C SER A 18 6.66 -11.84 -10.32
N PHE A 19 6.27 -12.83 -11.12
CA PHE A 19 5.54 -14.01 -10.60
C PHE A 19 6.40 -14.95 -9.76
N ARG A 20 7.70 -15.03 -9.97
CA ARG A 20 8.58 -15.86 -9.11
C ARG A 20 8.58 -15.44 -7.64
N PHE A 21 8.12 -14.23 -7.29
CA PHE A 21 7.96 -13.82 -5.91
C PHE A 21 6.75 -14.45 -5.24
N ILE A 22 5.76 -14.85 -6.03
CA ILE A 22 4.48 -15.39 -5.53
C ILE A 22 4.44 -16.91 -5.65
N ASP A 23 5.12 -17.45 -6.65
CA ASP A 23 5.09 -18.88 -6.98
C ASP A 23 5.47 -19.76 -5.80
N GLY A 24 4.64 -20.77 -5.53
CA GLY A 24 4.81 -21.71 -4.44
C GLY A 24 4.68 -21.13 -3.04
N LYS A 25 4.25 -19.85 -2.89
CA LYS A 25 4.14 -19.18 -1.59
C LYS A 25 2.72 -18.94 -1.12
N ILE A 26 1.75 -19.10 -2.00
CA ILE A 26 0.33 -19.09 -1.67
C ILE A 26 -0.17 -20.51 -1.78
N ASN A 27 -0.55 -21.10 -0.66
CA ASN A 27 -1.04 -22.47 -0.58
C ASN A 27 -2.57 -22.48 -0.56
N PHE A 28 -3.22 -23.01 -1.58
CA PHE A 28 -4.68 -23.17 -1.61
C PHE A 28 -5.13 -24.52 -1.03
N HIS A 29 -4.25 -25.23 -0.31
CA HIS A 29 -4.52 -26.54 0.28
C HIS A 29 -5.02 -27.58 -0.74
N THR A 30 -4.43 -27.57 -1.94
CA THR A 30 -4.72 -28.58 -2.94
C THR A 30 -4.01 -29.88 -2.57
N ARG A 31 -4.72 -31.00 -2.76
CA ARG A 31 -4.16 -32.33 -2.60
C ARG A 31 -3.63 -32.82 -3.95
N TYR A 32 -2.81 -33.90 -3.96
CA TYR A 32 -2.27 -34.51 -5.18
C TYR A 32 -3.35 -34.91 -6.19
N ASN A 33 -4.53 -35.31 -5.69
CA ASN A 33 -5.69 -35.73 -6.50
C ASN A 33 -6.73 -34.61 -6.71
N SER A 34 -6.39 -33.38 -6.39
CA SER A 34 -7.28 -32.23 -6.65
C SER A 34 -7.41 -31.99 -8.15
N ALA A 35 -8.60 -31.62 -8.60
CA ALA A 35 -8.86 -31.28 -10.01
C ALA A 35 -8.01 -30.06 -10.47
N TYR A 36 -7.63 -29.20 -9.54
CA TYR A 36 -6.83 -28.01 -9.80
C TYR A 36 -5.63 -27.94 -8.85
N THR A 37 -4.51 -27.48 -9.37
CA THR A 37 -3.28 -27.21 -8.62
C THR A 37 -3.30 -25.80 -8.00
N ASP A 38 -2.43 -25.54 -7.00
CA ASP A 38 -2.23 -24.19 -6.44
C ASP A 38 -1.82 -23.19 -7.51
N ALA A 39 -1.03 -23.60 -8.50
CA ALA A 39 -0.61 -22.75 -9.61
C ALA A 39 -1.79 -22.32 -10.51
N GLU A 40 -2.72 -23.22 -10.80
CA GLU A 40 -3.92 -22.91 -11.62
C GLU A 40 -4.87 -21.99 -10.86
N LEU A 41 -5.04 -22.19 -9.56
CA LEU A 41 -5.80 -21.27 -8.70
C LEU A 41 -5.14 -19.90 -8.60
N LEU A 42 -3.82 -19.84 -8.45
CA LEU A 42 -3.06 -18.60 -8.42
C LEU A 42 -3.17 -17.83 -9.75
N ASN A 43 -3.03 -18.52 -10.87
CA ASN A 43 -3.19 -17.91 -12.20
C ASN A 43 -4.59 -17.34 -12.41
N SER A 44 -5.62 -18.09 -11.98
CA SER A 44 -6.99 -17.59 -12.01
C SER A 44 -7.15 -16.32 -11.15
N LEU A 45 -6.58 -16.30 -9.95
CA LEU A 45 -6.58 -15.13 -9.06
C LEU A 45 -5.89 -13.91 -9.68
N ILE A 46 -4.73 -14.12 -10.31
CA ILE A 46 -4.00 -13.06 -11.02
C ILE A 46 -4.87 -12.46 -12.12
N TYR A 47 -5.50 -13.33 -12.96
CA TYR A 47 -6.40 -12.87 -14.01
C TYR A 47 -7.60 -12.08 -13.47
N LEU A 48 -8.26 -12.58 -12.42
CA LEU A 48 -9.36 -11.89 -11.76
C LEU A 48 -8.96 -10.51 -11.26
N SER A 49 -7.77 -10.41 -10.68
CA SER A 49 -7.24 -9.19 -10.09
C SER A 49 -6.88 -8.15 -11.15
N ILE A 50 -6.12 -8.51 -12.18
CA ILE A 50 -5.71 -7.56 -13.24
C ILE A 50 -6.89 -7.10 -14.11
N ARG A 51 -7.98 -7.86 -14.16
CA ARG A 51 -9.20 -7.51 -14.90
C ARG A 51 -10.34 -7.02 -14.02
N ASN A 52 -10.09 -6.79 -12.73
CA ASN A 52 -11.07 -6.29 -11.74
C ASN A 52 -12.40 -7.09 -11.82
N ARG A 53 -12.31 -8.42 -11.91
CA ARG A 53 -13.47 -9.31 -12.12
C ARG A 53 -13.92 -9.98 -10.84
N TYR A 54 -15.21 -10.26 -10.80
CA TYR A 54 -15.78 -11.22 -9.86
C TYR A 54 -15.40 -12.63 -10.31
N PRO A 55 -15.10 -13.58 -9.39
CA PRO A 55 -14.81 -14.96 -9.74
C PRO A 55 -15.86 -15.59 -10.65
N GLU A 56 -17.15 -15.31 -10.41
CA GLU A 56 -18.29 -15.87 -11.19
C GLU A 56 -18.21 -15.50 -12.68
N SER A 57 -17.90 -14.27 -12.99
CA SER A 57 -17.80 -13.80 -14.38
C SER A 57 -16.38 -13.98 -14.96
N GLY A 58 -15.38 -13.82 -14.12
CA GLY A 58 -13.98 -13.85 -14.54
C GLY A 58 -13.50 -15.26 -14.89
N CYS A 59 -13.83 -16.27 -14.09
CA CYS A 59 -13.50 -17.66 -14.39
C CYS A 59 -14.17 -18.14 -15.68
N LYS A 60 -15.47 -17.79 -15.89
CA LYS A 60 -16.16 -18.07 -17.17
C LYS A 60 -15.47 -17.43 -18.37
N ARG A 61 -15.00 -16.19 -18.22
CA ARG A 61 -14.27 -15.51 -19.31
C ARG A 61 -12.89 -16.10 -19.53
N LEU A 62 -12.18 -16.44 -18.46
CA LEU A 62 -10.85 -17.05 -18.58
C LEU A 62 -10.92 -18.41 -19.31
N ARG A 63 -11.96 -19.23 -19.07
CA ARG A 63 -12.20 -20.46 -19.84
C ARG A 63 -12.36 -20.24 -21.34
N LYS A 64 -12.92 -19.10 -21.76
CA LYS A 64 -13.11 -18.79 -23.18
C LYS A 64 -11.81 -18.37 -23.88
N ILE A 65 -10.82 -17.88 -23.14
CA ILE A 65 -9.56 -17.37 -23.70
C ILE A 65 -8.37 -18.30 -23.43
N SER A 66 -8.55 -19.26 -22.52
CA SER A 66 -7.56 -20.27 -22.14
C SER A 66 -8.08 -21.64 -22.55
N ASN A 67 -7.26 -22.47 -23.18
CA ASN A 67 -7.61 -23.86 -23.51
C ASN A 67 -7.51 -24.82 -22.30
N LYS A 68 -7.61 -24.30 -21.07
CA LYS A 68 -7.39 -25.07 -19.84
C LYS A 68 -8.64 -25.18 -18.99
N ASP A 69 -8.61 -26.16 -18.12
CA ASP A 69 -9.58 -26.30 -17.05
C ASP A 69 -9.37 -25.18 -16.03
N ILE A 70 -10.29 -24.25 -16.00
CA ILE A 70 -10.30 -23.12 -15.08
C ILE A 70 -11.29 -23.42 -13.96
N PRO A 71 -10.89 -23.25 -12.67
CA PRO A 71 -11.77 -23.46 -11.55
C PRO A 71 -13.02 -22.55 -11.65
N ASP A 72 -14.13 -23.04 -11.14
CA ASP A 72 -15.31 -22.19 -10.94
C ASP A 72 -15.17 -21.30 -9.69
N ALA A 73 -16.11 -20.38 -9.52
CA ALA A 73 -16.08 -19.46 -8.41
C ALA A 73 -16.19 -20.13 -7.05
N ASP A 74 -17.01 -21.19 -6.96
CA ASP A 74 -17.25 -21.90 -5.70
C ASP A 74 -16.02 -22.66 -5.25
N THR A 75 -15.35 -23.35 -6.18
CA THR A 75 -14.05 -24.00 -5.91
C THR A 75 -13.03 -22.97 -5.43
N PHE A 76 -12.93 -21.85 -6.11
CA PHE A 76 -12.01 -20.79 -5.77
C PHE A 76 -12.27 -20.21 -4.36
N TYR A 77 -13.52 -19.81 -4.08
CA TYR A 77 -13.92 -19.32 -2.76
C TYR A 77 -13.77 -20.38 -1.67
N GLY A 78 -14.13 -21.61 -1.98
CA GLY A 78 -14.03 -22.73 -1.05
C GLY A 78 -12.59 -22.98 -0.58
N ARG A 79 -11.59 -22.75 -1.44
CA ARG A 79 -10.18 -22.85 -1.07
C ARG A 79 -9.73 -21.69 -0.18
N ILE A 80 -10.08 -20.46 -0.53
CA ILE A 80 -9.69 -19.28 0.26
C ILE A 80 -10.38 -19.26 1.64
N LYS A 81 -11.65 -19.64 1.71
CA LYS A 81 -12.41 -19.71 2.98
C LYS A 81 -11.81 -20.68 4.01
N LYS A 82 -11.05 -21.68 3.58
CA LYS A 82 -10.38 -22.63 4.48
C LYS A 82 -9.14 -22.07 5.14
N LYS A 83 -8.60 -20.95 4.62
CA LYS A 83 -7.43 -20.32 5.22
C LYS A 83 -7.80 -19.64 6.53
N SER A 84 -6.95 -19.77 7.53
CA SER A 84 -6.98 -18.90 8.70
C SER A 84 -6.46 -17.49 8.37
N MET A 85 -6.82 -16.50 9.18
CA MET A 85 -6.27 -15.16 9.05
C MET A 85 -4.74 -15.15 9.20
N GLN A 86 -4.20 -15.97 10.09
CA GLN A 86 -2.76 -16.06 10.33
C GLN A 86 -2.03 -16.62 9.11
N GLU A 87 -2.54 -17.68 8.48
CA GLU A 87 -1.98 -18.20 7.22
C GLU A 87 -1.92 -17.14 6.13
N VAL A 88 -3.01 -16.39 5.96
CA VAL A 88 -3.06 -15.29 4.98
C VAL A 88 -1.97 -14.26 5.28
N ILE A 89 -1.82 -13.85 6.53
CA ILE A 89 -0.78 -12.90 6.96
C ILE A 89 0.62 -13.46 6.68
N ASP A 90 0.89 -14.69 7.09
CA ASP A 90 2.22 -15.29 6.99
C ASP A 90 2.65 -15.48 5.53
N GLU A 91 1.75 -15.93 4.66
CA GLU A 91 2.01 -16.04 3.23
C GLU A 91 2.39 -14.69 2.61
N PHE A 92 1.57 -13.66 2.85
CA PHE A 92 1.85 -12.33 2.33
C PHE A 92 3.11 -11.70 2.91
N MET A 93 3.37 -11.90 4.19
CA MET A 93 4.59 -11.44 4.84
C MET A 93 5.84 -12.10 4.25
N ASN A 94 5.79 -13.39 3.95
CA ASN A 94 6.89 -14.13 3.32
C ASN A 94 7.17 -13.61 1.90
N ILE A 95 6.13 -13.36 1.11
CA ILE A 95 6.27 -12.80 -0.23
C ILE A 95 6.83 -11.37 -0.15
N GLN A 96 6.25 -10.55 0.70
CA GLN A 96 6.62 -9.15 0.87
C GLN A 96 8.07 -9.00 1.35
N LYS A 97 8.53 -9.87 2.23
CA LYS A 97 9.93 -9.92 2.69
C LYS A 97 10.91 -10.00 1.52
N ASP A 98 10.64 -10.87 0.54
CA ASP A 98 11.53 -11.03 -0.61
C ASP A 98 11.56 -9.80 -1.51
N ILE A 99 10.41 -9.16 -1.73
CA ILE A 99 10.31 -7.89 -2.47
C ILE A 99 11.12 -6.81 -1.73
N VAL A 100 10.91 -6.67 -0.42
CA VAL A 100 11.59 -5.69 0.43
C VAL A 100 13.09 -5.88 0.45
N VAL A 101 13.59 -7.12 0.55
CA VAL A 101 15.03 -7.41 0.51
C VAL A 101 15.68 -6.90 -0.77
N LYS A 102 14.99 -7.04 -1.91
CA LYS A 102 15.49 -6.51 -3.19
C LYS A 102 15.51 -4.97 -3.21
N ILE A 103 14.48 -4.34 -2.65
CA ILE A 103 14.39 -2.89 -2.58
C ILE A 103 15.45 -2.32 -1.63
N ARG A 104 15.65 -2.92 -0.45
CA ARG A 104 16.67 -2.48 0.52
C ARG A 104 18.07 -2.40 -0.07
N LYS A 105 18.44 -3.36 -0.92
CA LYS A 105 19.72 -3.35 -1.61
C LYS A 105 19.95 -2.09 -2.44
N LYS A 106 18.87 -1.50 -2.99
CA LYS A 106 18.93 -0.28 -3.80
C LYS A 106 19.07 1.00 -2.97
N ILE A 107 18.48 1.05 -1.78
CA ILE A 107 18.45 2.28 -0.96
C ILE A 107 19.60 2.41 0.02
N ARG A 108 20.51 1.44 0.10
CA ARG A 108 21.73 1.49 0.90
C ARG A 108 21.52 2.00 2.35
N ASN A 109 20.56 1.45 3.07
CA ASN A 109 20.24 1.83 4.45
C ASN A 109 19.75 3.28 4.70
N LYS A 110 19.34 4.03 3.69
CA LYS A 110 18.75 5.35 3.90
C LYS A 110 17.46 5.25 4.73
N ARG A 111 17.19 6.28 5.53
CA ARG A 111 15.91 6.42 6.23
C ARG A 111 14.81 6.72 5.20
N ILE A 112 13.64 6.14 5.39
CA ILE A 112 12.50 6.31 4.51
C ILE A 112 11.37 7.08 5.20
N ILE A 113 10.46 7.63 4.40
CA ILE A 113 9.18 8.17 4.86
C ILE A 113 8.15 7.05 4.75
N ALA A 114 7.42 6.79 5.82
CA ALA A 114 6.28 5.90 5.85
C ALA A 114 4.98 6.71 5.96
N PHE A 115 3.89 6.10 5.50
CA PHE A 115 2.54 6.66 5.54
C PHE A 115 1.62 5.66 6.20
N ILE A 116 0.76 6.12 7.13
CA ILE A 116 -0.31 5.29 7.69
C ILE A 116 -1.63 5.94 7.32
N ASP A 117 -2.53 5.13 6.76
CA ASP A 117 -3.86 5.59 6.38
C ASP A 117 -4.87 4.45 6.41
N GLU A 118 -6.16 4.79 6.49
CA GLU A 118 -7.28 3.86 6.39
C GLU A 118 -7.86 3.90 4.98
N HIS A 119 -8.27 2.72 4.50
CA HIS A 119 -8.94 2.57 3.22
C HIS A 119 -10.26 1.85 3.39
N GLU A 120 -11.31 2.35 2.75
CA GLU A 120 -12.67 1.86 2.83
C GLU A 120 -13.08 1.21 1.51
N ILE A 121 -13.55 -0.05 1.59
CA ILE A 121 -14.13 -0.76 0.44
C ILE A 121 -15.63 -0.86 0.67
N PRO A 122 -16.47 -0.28 -0.20
CA PRO A 122 -17.92 -0.26 -0.05
C PRO A 122 -18.51 -1.66 0.13
N TRP A 123 -19.49 -1.78 1.00
CA TRP A 123 -20.27 -2.99 1.22
C TRP A 123 -21.76 -2.73 0.99
N TYR A 124 -22.37 -3.55 0.14
CA TYR A 124 -23.78 -3.41 -0.27
C TYR A 124 -24.68 -4.53 0.27
N GLY A 125 -24.13 -5.43 1.09
CA GLY A 125 -24.89 -6.49 1.75
C GLY A 125 -25.30 -6.11 3.16
N ASP A 126 -25.82 -7.09 3.89
CA ASP A 126 -26.28 -6.89 5.26
C ASP A 126 -25.15 -6.54 6.22
N PRO A 127 -25.43 -5.80 7.30
CA PRO A 127 -24.51 -5.56 8.38
C PRO A 127 -23.99 -6.88 8.97
N ASN A 128 -22.70 -6.92 9.33
CA ASN A 128 -22.08 -8.07 10.00
C ASN A 128 -20.96 -7.57 10.93
N PRO A 129 -20.42 -8.41 11.83
CA PRO A 129 -19.45 -7.98 12.84
C PRO A 129 -18.15 -7.36 12.34
N TYR A 130 -17.85 -7.47 11.05
CA TYR A 130 -16.61 -6.98 10.44
C TYR A 130 -16.80 -5.71 9.63
N VAL A 131 -18.04 -5.27 9.45
CA VAL A 131 -18.39 -4.11 8.64
C VAL A 131 -18.45 -2.86 9.52
N MET A 132 -17.86 -1.79 9.01
CA MET A 132 -17.85 -0.47 9.66
C MET A 132 -18.90 0.43 9.03
N GLY A 133 -19.45 1.35 9.83
CA GLY A 133 -20.20 2.49 9.31
C GLY A 133 -19.26 3.51 8.65
N THR A 134 -19.69 4.10 7.56
CA THR A 134 -19.00 5.20 6.88
C THR A 134 -20.01 6.28 6.48
N ASN A 135 -19.51 7.46 6.12
CA ASN A 135 -20.35 8.46 5.42
C ASN A 135 -20.86 7.85 4.10
N ASN A 136 -21.99 8.34 3.59
CA ASN A 136 -22.52 7.83 2.33
C ASN A 136 -21.44 7.89 1.24
N PHE A 137 -20.99 6.72 0.82
CA PHE A 137 -19.89 6.53 -0.08
C PHE A 137 -20.29 5.49 -1.15
N ASN A 138 -20.32 5.93 -2.41
CA ASN A 138 -20.75 5.08 -3.53
C ASN A 138 -22.12 4.40 -3.32
N GLY A 139 -23.07 5.07 -2.66
CA GLY A 139 -24.43 4.57 -2.47
C GLY A 139 -24.61 3.59 -1.30
N THR A 140 -23.65 3.48 -0.40
CA THR A 140 -23.76 2.71 0.85
C THR A 140 -23.17 3.48 2.04
N THR A 141 -23.67 3.16 3.25
CA THR A 141 -23.12 3.63 4.52
C THR A 141 -22.30 2.58 5.23
N LEU A 142 -22.00 1.47 4.57
CA LEU A 142 -21.27 0.32 5.12
C LEU A 142 -19.99 0.07 4.31
N CYS A 143 -18.92 -0.28 4.99
CA CYS A 143 -17.64 -0.62 4.34
C CYS A 143 -16.86 -1.71 5.11
N PHE A 144 -16.03 -2.45 4.38
CA PHE A 144 -14.88 -3.12 4.97
C PHE A 144 -13.72 -2.13 4.99
N LYS A 145 -13.07 -2.01 6.13
CA LYS A 145 -12.00 -1.03 6.33
C LYS A 145 -10.66 -1.71 6.59
N TYR A 146 -9.61 -1.17 6.01
CA TYR A 146 -8.23 -1.63 6.19
C TYR A 146 -7.35 -0.46 6.59
N ILE A 147 -6.42 -0.69 7.49
CA ILE A 147 -5.35 0.25 7.80
C ILE A 147 -4.04 -0.26 7.19
N THR A 148 -3.30 0.60 6.52
CA THR A 148 -2.06 0.23 5.85
C THR A 148 -0.89 1.06 6.33
N ILE A 149 0.32 0.48 6.27
CA ILE A 149 1.57 1.22 6.30
C ILE A 149 2.25 1.11 4.95
N ASN A 150 2.50 2.24 4.32
CA ASN A 150 3.13 2.36 3.02
C ASN A 150 4.48 3.08 3.17
N ALA A 151 5.40 2.82 2.26
CA ALA A 151 6.70 3.48 2.22
C ALA A 151 6.93 4.21 0.90
N LEU A 152 7.56 5.37 0.97
CA LEU A 152 8.12 6.05 -0.18
C LEU A 152 9.63 5.77 -0.23
N VAL A 153 10.05 5.00 -1.22
CA VAL A 153 11.43 4.57 -1.41
C VAL A 153 11.91 5.00 -2.78
N ASN A 154 12.82 5.99 -2.86
CA ASN A 154 13.31 6.54 -4.13
C ASN A 154 12.18 6.84 -5.13
N SER A 155 11.17 7.58 -4.71
CA SER A 155 9.94 7.87 -5.49
C SER A 155 9.05 6.65 -5.75
N HIS A 156 9.40 5.45 -5.29
CA HIS A 156 8.55 4.26 -5.37
C HIS A 156 7.63 4.15 -4.15
N ARG A 157 6.36 3.95 -4.42
CA ARG A 157 5.32 3.69 -3.41
C ARG A 157 5.19 2.19 -3.21
N ILE A 158 5.24 1.74 -1.98
CA ILE A 158 5.16 0.33 -1.64
C ILE A 158 4.28 0.16 -0.42
N CYS A 159 3.24 -0.65 -0.52
CA CYS A 159 2.49 -1.11 0.64
C CYS A 159 3.34 -2.13 1.40
N LEU A 160 3.73 -1.81 2.63
CA LEU A 160 4.53 -2.71 3.45
C LEU A 160 3.66 -3.76 4.10
N PHE A 161 2.56 -3.32 4.72
CA PHE A 161 1.64 -4.20 5.39
C PHE A 161 0.26 -3.54 5.52
N ALA A 162 -0.76 -4.36 5.69
CA ALA A 162 -2.12 -3.93 5.93
C ALA A 162 -2.77 -4.81 7.00
N LEU A 163 -3.66 -4.21 7.79
CA LEU A 163 -4.47 -4.91 8.79
C LEU A 163 -5.95 -4.55 8.60
N PRO A 164 -6.86 -5.48 8.83
CA PRO A 164 -8.27 -5.16 8.80
C PRO A 164 -8.67 -4.35 10.04
N VAL A 165 -9.62 -3.42 9.85
CA VAL A 165 -10.22 -2.63 10.91
C VAL A 165 -11.66 -3.08 11.10
N THR A 166 -12.01 -3.44 12.32
CA THR A 166 -13.37 -3.86 12.69
C THR A 166 -13.90 -2.92 13.80
N PRO A 167 -15.20 -2.96 14.12
CA PRO A 167 -15.76 -2.20 15.23
C PRO A 167 -15.07 -2.45 16.58
N PHE A 168 -14.43 -3.62 16.74
CA PHE A 168 -13.72 -4.03 17.96
C PHE A 168 -12.23 -3.69 17.95
N SER A 169 -11.72 -3.16 16.85
CA SER A 169 -10.29 -2.86 16.69
C SER A 169 -9.89 -1.63 17.49
N ARG A 170 -8.73 -1.70 18.14
CA ARG A 170 -8.07 -0.55 18.75
C ARG A 170 -7.03 0.02 17.82
N LYS A 171 -7.25 1.23 17.32
CA LYS A 171 -6.33 1.88 16.33
C LYS A 171 -4.90 2.01 16.84
N ASP A 172 -4.71 2.32 18.11
CA ASP A 172 -3.38 2.40 18.73
C ASP A 172 -2.61 1.08 18.61
N LYS A 173 -3.30 -0.06 18.80
CA LYS A 173 -2.70 -1.39 18.66
C LYS A 173 -2.40 -1.75 17.22
N LEU A 174 -3.31 -1.43 16.30
CA LEU A 174 -3.08 -1.65 14.87
C LEU A 174 -1.88 -0.83 14.37
N VAL A 175 -1.75 0.43 14.80
CA VAL A 175 -0.59 1.27 14.46
C VAL A 175 0.69 0.70 15.06
N ASP A 176 0.68 0.23 16.31
CA ASP A 176 1.82 -0.42 16.96
C ASP A 176 2.33 -1.63 16.16
N GLU A 177 1.41 -2.48 15.70
CA GLU A 177 1.71 -3.65 14.88
C GLU A 177 2.28 -3.27 13.51
N LEU A 178 1.62 -2.35 12.79
CA LEU A 178 2.08 -1.87 11.49
C LEU A 178 3.49 -1.28 11.56
N VAL A 179 3.75 -0.44 12.55
CA VAL A 179 5.07 0.17 12.76
C VAL A 179 6.11 -0.88 13.12
N SER A 180 5.76 -1.84 13.97
CA SER A 180 6.64 -2.93 14.38
C SER A 180 7.07 -3.77 13.18
N VAL A 181 6.15 -4.11 12.28
CA VAL A 181 6.44 -4.83 11.04
C VAL A 181 7.34 -4.00 10.11
N ALA A 182 6.98 -2.75 9.86
CA ALA A 182 7.72 -1.89 8.95
C ALA A 182 9.16 -1.63 9.41
N LYS A 183 9.38 -1.47 10.72
CA LYS A 183 10.72 -1.31 11.32
C LYS A 183 11.63 -2.53 11.13
N LYS A 184 11.08 -3.75 11.05
CA LYS A 184 11.87 -4.95 10.72
C LYS A 184 12.48 -4.86 9.32
N TRP A 185 11.83 -4.14 8.43
CA TRP A 185 12.20 -4.08 7.02
C TRP A 185 12.98 -2.83 6.64
N PHE A 186 12.65 -1.68 7.23
CA PHE A 186 13.26 -0.40 6.86
C PHE A 186 13.62 0.44 8.08
N LYS A 187 14.65 1.29 7.92
CA LYS A 187 14.90 2.39 8.84
C LYS A 187 13.89 3.52 8.53
N ILE A 188 12.85 3.62 9.32
CA ILE A 188 11.85 4.68 9.18
C ILE A 188 12.42 5.95 9.82
N GLY A 189 12.39 7.06 9.11
CA GLY A 189 12.78 8.37 9.63
C GLY A 189 11.58 9.20 10.05
N LEU A 190 10.49 9.10 9.30
CA LEU A 190 9.30 9.91 9.48
C LEU A 190 8.04 9.12 9.13
N ILE A 191 7.00 9.28 9.94
CA ILE A 191 5.65 8.80 9.64
C ILE A 191 4.74 9.98 9.34
N LEU A 192 4.04 9.91 8.21
CA LEU A 192 2.98 10.84 7.84
C LEU A 192 1.63 10.12 7.97
N PHE A 193 0.65 10.78 8.54
CA PHE A 193 -0.71 10.26 8.65
C PHE A 193 -1.75 11.39 8.60
N ASP A 194 -3.01 11.01 8.46
CA ASP A 194 -4.10 11.98 8.35
C ASP A 194 -4.56 12.52 9.70
N ARG A 195 -5.52 13.44 9.67
CA ARG A 195 -6.14 14.04 10.86
C ARG A 195 -6.87 12.99 11.73
N GLY A 196 -7.38 11.92 11.14
CA GLY A 196 -8.08 10.85 11.85
C GLY A 196 -7.22 10.18 12.90
N PHE A 197 -5.91 10.10 12.66
CA PHE A 197 -4.93 9.53 13.60
C PHE A 197 -4.40 10.55 14.61
N SER A 198 -4.10 11.77 14.18
CA SER A 198 -3.46 12.78 15.02
C SER A 198 -4.34 13.29 16.18
N LYS A 199 -5.65 13.12 16.08
CA LYS A 199 -6.59 13.49 17.15
C LYS A 199 -6.54 12.54 18.36
N ASP A 200 -5.96 11.35 18.22
CA ASP A 200 -5.79 10.37 19.28
C ASP A 200 -4.37 10.41 19.86
N SER A 201 -4.25 10.95 21.10
CA SER A 201 -2.96 11.05 21.79
C SER A 201 -2.27 9.69 22.01
N LYS A 202 -3.02 8.58 22.08
CA LYS A 202 -2.45 7.23 22.22
C LYS A 202 -1.64 6.84 21.01
N ILE A 203 -2.12 7.16 19.80
CA ILE A 203 -1.42 6.86 18.56
C ILE A 203 -0.08 7.59 18.51
N LEU A 204 -0.07 8.88 18.86
CA LEU A 204 1.18 9.66 18.90
C LEU A 204 2.19 9.07 19.89
N LYS A 205 1.72 8.67 21.09
CA LYS A 205 2.55 7.99 22.08
C LYS A 205 3.11 6.66 21.59
N VAL A 206 2.33 5.89 20.83
CA VAL A 206 2.82 4.66 20.20
C VAL A 206 3.98 4.96 19.26
N ILE A 207 3.86 5.97 18.41
CA ILE A 207 4.93 6.34 17.47
C ILE A 207 6.18 6.85 18.21
N GLU A 208 6.00 7.65 19.26
CA GLU A 208 7.09 8.11 20.12
C GLU A 208 7.80 6.94 20.82
N LYS A 209 7.05 5.96 21.34
CA LYS A 209 7.61 4.73 21.92
C LYS A 209 8.50 3.96 20.95
N HIS A 210 8.20 4.00 19.66
CA HIS A 210 9.04 3.42 18.62
C HIS A 210 10.28 4.27 18.29
N GLY A 211 10.45 5.44 18.89
CA GLY A 211 11.55 6.37 18.63
C GLY A 211 11.45 7.04 17.26
N LEU A 212 10.24 7.19 16.72
CA LEU A 212 10.01 7.70 15.38
C LEU A 212 9.51 9.15 15.40
N LYS A 213 9.85 9.89 14.35
CA LYS A 213 9.29 11.20 14.06
C LYS A 213 7.97 11.05 13.30
N TYR A 214 7.08 12.02 13.52
CA TYR A 214 5.79 12.06 12.81
C TYR A 214 5.42 13.47 12.40
N LEU A 215 4.51 13.57 11.44
CA LEU A 215 3.93 14.81 10.97
C LEU A 215 2.49 14.54 10.47
N ALA A 216 1.53 15.28 11.00
CA ALA A 216 0.11 15.13 10.66
C ALA A 216 -0.65 16.45 10.77
N PRO A 217 -1.79 16.62 10.07
CA PRO A 217 -2.70 17.72 10.34
C PRO A 217 -3.33 17.56 11.71
N MET A 218 -3.59 18.65 12.37
CA MET A 218 -4.24 18.70 13.69
C MET A 218 -5.64 19.27 13.60
N GLU A 219 -6.58 18.66 14.33
CA GLU A 219 -7.93 19.17 14.43
C GLU A 219 -7.96 20.52 15.19
N LYS A 220 -8.63 21.52 14.61
CA LYS A 220 -8.75 22.85 15.21
C LYS A 220 -9.84 22.87 16.29
N ARG A 221 -9.54 22.28 17.46
CA ARG A 221 -10.38 22.40 18.65
C ARG A 221 -10.22 23.81 19.28
N ASP A 222 -11.09 24.21 20.20
CA ASP A 222 -11.18 25.59 20.67
C ASP A 222 -9.87 26.17 21.20
N ARG A 223 -9.06 25.37 21.91
CA ARG A 223 -7.73 25.81 22.34
C ARG A 223 -6.81 26.12 21.16
N ILE A 224 -6.85 25.31 20.11
CA ILE A 224 -6.04 25.51 18.89
C ILE A 224 -6.59 26.67 18.08
N LYS A 225 -7.92 26.87 18.00
CA LYS A 225 -8.53 28.06 17.38
C LYS A 225 -8.07 29.33 18.06
N ARG A 226 -8.03 29.34 19.42
CA ARG A 226 -7.49 30.47 20.19
C ARG A 226 -6.04 30.76 19.82
N ILE A 227 -5.18 29.74 19.77
CA ILE A 227 -3.78 29.90 19.36
C ILE A 227 -3.70 30.42 17.92
N ALA A 228 -4.49 29.90 16.99
CA ALA A 228 -4.52 30.35 15.61
C ALA A 228 -4.94 31.85 15.46
N ASN A 229 -5.78 32.36 16.37
CA ASN A 229 -6.20 33.74 16.37
C ASN A 229 -5.09 34.70 16.82
N PHE A 230 -4.04 34.26 17.51
CA PHE A 230 -2.86 35.07 17.80
C PHE A 230 -1.98 35.34 16.56
N GLY A 231 -2.03 34.48 15.55
CA GLY A 231 -1.35 34.73 14.27
C GLY A 231 -1.88 36.00 13.58
N ASP A 232 -1.15 36.55 12.66
CA ASP A 232 -1.53 37.73 11.88
C ASP A 232 -2.55 37.45 10.75
N GLY A 233 -2.78 36.18 10.45
CA GLY A 233 -3.69 35.69 9.39
C GLY A 233 -3.05 35.63 8.00
N VAL A 234 -1.74 35.85 7.90
CA VAL A 234 -0.97 35.89 6.65
C VAL A 234 0.31 35.06 6.77
N ASN A 235 1.08 35.25 7.83
CA ASN A 235 2.37 34.60 7.99
C ASN A 235 2.26 33.25 8.73
N PRO A 236 3.08 32.27 8.37
CA PRO A 236 3.16 31.00 9.13
C PRO A 236 3.84 31.24 10.48
N PHE A 237 3.39 30.52 11.49
CA PHE A 237 3.97 30.56 12.83
C PHE A 237 3.89 29.21 13.51
N TYR A 238 4.46 29.05 14.70
CA TYR A 238 4.46 27.82 15.46
C TYR A 238 4.23 28.01 16.96
N HIS A 239 3.81 26.96 17.63
CA HIS A 239 3.61 26.87 19.07
C HIS A 239 4.19 25.55 19.58
N THR A 240 5.18 25.63 20.45
CA THR A 240 5.88 24.45 20.98
C THR A 240 5.21 23.90 22.24
N ASN A 241 5.46 22.61 22.53
CA ASN A 241 5.03 21.95 23.77
C ASN A 241 3.51 22.00 24.02
N TYR A 242 2.71 21.91 22.97
CA TYR A 242 1.26 21.80 23.11
C TYR A 242 0.88 20.43 23.65
N GLU A 243 0.26 20.41 24.83
CA GLU A 243 -0.20 19.17 25.46
C GLU A 243 -1.68 18.95 25.21
N PHE A 244 -2.06 17.71 24.84
CA PHE A 244 -3.45 17.34 24.62
C PHE A 244 -3.72 15.85 24.85
N GLY A 245 -5.04 15.53 24.94
CA GLY A 245 -5.55 14.18 25.09
C GLY A 245 -5.29 13.57 26.48
N LYS A 246 -5.89 12.40 26.71
CA LYS A 246 -5.79 11.70 28.00
C LYS A 246 -4.35 11.28 28.32
N GLU A 247 -3.58 10.92 27.31
CA GLU A 247 -2.18 10.49 27.45
C GLU A 247 -1.20 11.67 27.54
N LYS A 248 -1.70 12.91 27.63
CA LYS A 248 -0.89 14.13 27.72
C LYS A 248 0.24 14.15 26.67
N ALA A 249 -0.10 13.86 25.42
CA ALA A 249 0.88 13.90 24.35
C ALA A 249 1.36 15.35 24.15
N ARG A 250 2.69 15.55 24.09
CA ARG A 250 3.32 16.85 23.85
C ARG A 250 3.77 16.93 22.42
N VAL A 251 3.28 17.92 21.69
CA VAL A 251 3.56 18.12 20.27
C VAL A 251 3.95 19.56 20.00
N ASN A 252 4.69 19.77 18.94
CA ASN A 252 4.88 21.09 18.35
C ASN A 252 3.79 21.29 17.30
N LEU A 253 3.08 22.41 17.40
CA LEU A 253 2.10 22.84 16.41
C LEU A 253 2.75 23.84 15.48
N PHE A 254 2.42 23.75 14.18
CA PHE A 254 2.73 24.83 13.27
C PHE A 254 1.54 25.14 12.37
N PHE A 255 1.45 26.39 12.01
CA PHE A 255 0.33 27.03 11.34
C PHE A 255 0.82 27.54 10.01
N VAL A 256 0.28 27.01 8.93
CA VAL A 256 0.62 27.40 7.55
C VAL A 256 -0.57 28.14 6.96
N TRP A 257 -0.31 29.28 6.40
CA TRP A 257 -1.36 30.09 5.79
C TRP A 257 -2.04 29.34 4.64
N ASN A 258 -3.37 29.50 4.59
CA ASN A 258 -4.22 28.97 3.54
C ASN A 258 -4.67 30.12 2.64
N GLU A 259 -4.42 30.02 1.33
CA GLU A 259 -4.78 31.03 0.35
C GLU A 259 -6.29 31.28 0.22
N LYS A 260 -7.14 30.33 0.68
CA LYS A 260 -8.58 30.52 0.71
C LYS A 260 -8.95 31.63 1.69
N TYR A 261 -9.59 32.67 1.17
CA TYR A 261 -10.09 33.74 2.01
C TYR A 261 -11.19 33.23 2.95
N GLU A 262 -11.00 33.41 4.24
CA GLU A 262 -11.95 33.09 5.29
C GLU A 262 -12.12 34.30 6.21
N LYS A 263 -13.36 34.64 6.60
CA LYS A 263 -13.65 35.75 7.52
C LYS A 263 -12.98 35.55 8.87
N GLU A 264 -13.08 34.31 9.38
CA GLU A 264 -12.51 33.97 10.69
C GLU A 264 -11.02 33.67 10.58
N LYS A 265 -10.21 34.36 11.31
CA LYS A 265 -8.75 34.34 11.27
C LYS A 265 -8.18 32.92 11.48
N TRP A 266 -8.73 32.13 12.40
CA TRP A 266 -8.29 30.76 12.64
C TRP A 266 -8.54 29.80 11.47
N LYS A 267 -9.50 30.09 10.61
CA LYS A 267 -9.78 29.29 9.41
C LYS A 267 -8.72 29.47 8.33
N ARG A 268 -8.00 30.60 8.34
CA ARG A 268 -6.93 30.93 7.39
C ARG A 268 -5.68 30.08 7.54
N TYR A 269 -5.60 29.22 8.54
CA TYR A 269 -4.43 28.38 8.78
C TYR A 269 -4.75 26.90 8.61
N HIS A 270 -3.87 26.18 7.93
CA HIS A 270 -3.73 24.74 8.11
C HIS A 270 -2.87 24.49 9.34
N VAL A 271 -3.32 23.63 10.23
CA VAL A 271 -2.61 23.32 11.48
C VAL A 271 -2.05 21.91 11.42
N PHE A 272 -0.80 21.77 11.74
CA PHE A 272 -0.08 20.51 11.80
C PHE A 272 0.48 20.28 13.19
N CYS A 273 0.68 19.00 13.54
CA CYS A 273 1.37 18.58 14.75
C CYS A 273 2.52 17.63 14.41
N THR A 274 3.59 17.72 15.21
CA THR A 274 4.81 16.94 15.02
C THR A 274 5.59 16.84 16.34
N ASN A 275 6.46 15.83 16.46
CA ASN A 275 7.50 15.75 17.50
C ASN A 275 8.89 16.15 16.97
N ILE A 276 8.94 16.76 15.80
CA ILE A 276 10.16 17.41 15.26
C ILE A 276 10.24 18.82 15.83
N ASP A 277 11.45 19.31 16.08
CA ASP A 277 11.67 20.70 16.48
C ASP A 277 11.25 21.64 15.34
N VAL A 278 10.36 22.58 15.67
CA VAL A 278 9.81 23.52 14.71
C VAL A 278 10.46 24.87 14.91
N THR A 279 10.96 25.46 13.83
CA THR A 279 11.58 26.77 13.77
C THR A 279 11.03 27.55 12.57
N LYS A 280 11.17 28.86 12.55
CA LYS A 280 10.77 29.67 11.38
C LYS A 280 11.42 29.17 10.08
N ALA A 281 12.66 28.71 10.15
CA ALA A 281 13.43 28.25 8.99
C ALA A 281 12.88 26.97 8.36
N ASN A 282 12.27 26.05 9.15
CA ASN A 282 11.83 24.75 8.64
C ASN A 282 10.32 24.62 8.40
N LEU A 283 9.51 25.65 8.72
CA LEU A 283 8.04 25.60 8.56
C LEU A 283 7.60 25.26 7.14
N LYS A 284 8.15 25.95 6.16
CA LYS A 284 7.86 25.71 4.74
C LYS A 284 8.21 24.28 4.35
N HIS A 285 9.40 23.83 4.72
CA HIS A 285 9.86 22.49 4.41
C HIS A 285 8.99 21.39 5.04
N LEU A 286 8.57 21.56 6.31
CA LEU A 286 7.67 20.60 6.97
C LEU A 286 6.31 20.53 6.26
N SER A 287 5.77 21.67 5.82
CA SER A 287 4.53 21.71 5.05
C SER A 287 4.65 20.98 3.70
N GLU A 288 5.72 21.23 2.96
CA GLU A 288 6.01 20.55 1.70
C GLU A 288 6.22 19.05 1.91
N LEU A 289 6.89 18.66 3.01
CA LEU A 289 7.11 17.28 3.38
C LEU A 289 5.80 16.54 3.63
N TYR A 290 4.82 17.18 4.29
CA TYR A 290 3.48 16.65 4.47
C TYR A 290 2.75 16.43 3.13
N GLY A 291 2.96 17.28 2.14
CA GLY A 291 2.41 17.13 0.79
C GLY A 291 2.71 15.76 0.16
N LYS A 292 3.80 15.10 0.57
CA LYS A 292 4.13 13.74 0.11
C LYS A 292 3.12 12.69 0.56
N ARG A 293 2.26 12.97 1.57
CA ARG A 293 1.18 12.08 1.99
C ARG A 293 0.22 11.74 0.85
N TRP A 294 0.04 12.64 -0.11
CA TRP A 294 -0.79 12.38 -1.30
C TRP A 294 -0.42 11.10 -2.07
N ASN A 295 0.80 10.60 -1.86
CA ASN A 295 1.24 9.34 -2.45
C ASN A 295 0.43 8.12 -1.98
N ILE A 296 -0.17 8.14 -0.78
CA ILE A 296 -0.98 7.02 -0.31
C ILE A 296 -2.35 6.99 -0.99
N GLU A 297 -2.96 8.15 -1.21
CA GLU A 297 -4.23 8.24 -1.95
C GLU A 297 -4.06 7.74 -3.39
N ASN A 298 -2.95 8.11 -4.03
CA ASN A 298 -2.58 7.59 -5.33
C ASN A 298 -2.33 6.08 -5.31
N PHE A 299 -1.75 5.53 -4.21
CA PHE A 299 -1.59 4.08 -4.07
C PHE A 299 -2.94 3.38 -4.11
N TYR A 300 -3.89 3.76 -3.27
CA TYR A 300 -5.20 3.09 -3.22
C TYR A 300 -5.92 3.17 -4.55
N ARG A 301 -5.99 4.36 -5.15
CA ARG A 301 -6.62 4.55 -6.46
C ARG A 301 -5.99 3.67 -7.54
N ASP A 302 -4.67 3.65 -7.64
CA ASP A 302 -3.96 2.90 -8.66
C ASP A 302 -4.09 1.37 -8.41
N ALA A 303 -4.02 0.93 -7.14
CA ALA A 303 -4.12 -0.47 -6.77
C ALA A 303 -5.54 -1.02 -7.02
N GLU A 304 -6.57 -0.32 -6.55
CA GLU A 304 -7.97 -0.75 -6.78
C GLU A 304 -8.34 -0.78 -8.25
N ASN A 305 -8.01 0.26 -8.99
CA ASN A 305 -8.39 0.36 -10.39
C ASN A 305 -7.67 -0.66 -11.28
N ASN A 306 -6.53 -1.19 -10.85
CA ASN A 306 -5.74 -2.05 -11.71
C ASN A 306 -5.58 -3.49 -11.22
N PHE A 307 -5.72 -3.76 -9.90
CA PHE A 307 -5.29 -5.05 -9.34
C PHE A 307 -6.28 -5.66 -8.33
N MET A 308 -7.47 -5.10 -8.17
CA MET A 308 -8.45 -5.57 -7.20
C MET A 308 -9.41 -6.58 -7.81
N ALA A 309 -9.28 -7.87 -7.46
CA ALA A 309 -10.33 -8.84 -7.72
C ALA A 309 -11.59 -8.47 -6.93
N LYS A 310 -12.75 -8.42 -7.59
CA LYS A 310 -14.02 -8.06 -6.98
C LYS A 310 -14.64 -9.27 -6.28
N THR A 311 -15.36 -9.04 -5.20
CA THR A 311 -16.07 -10.11 -4.49
C THR A 311 -17.35 -9.63 -3.84
N LYS A 312 -18.38 -10.48 -3.85
CA LYS A 312 -19.67 -10.27 -3.16
C LYS A 312 -19.72 -11.03 -1.82
N THR A 313 -18.70 -11.83 -1.48
CA THR A 313 -18.74 -12.62 -0.24
C THR A 313 -18.65 -11.72 0.99
N ALA A 314 -19.41 -12.06 2.02
CA ALA A 314 -19.28 -11.48 3.36
C ALA A 314 -18.11 -12.10 4.15
N ASN A 315 -17.48 -13.18 3.65
CA ASN A 315 -16.40 -13.84 4.35
C ASN A 315 -15.18 -12.91 4.51
N PHE A 316 -14.86 -12.60 5.75
CA PHE A 316 -13.86 -11.61 6.12
C PHE A 316 -12.45 -12.00 5.68
N THR A 317 -12.05 -13.26 5.89
CA THR A 317 -10.74 -13.79 5.48
C THR A 317 -10.56 -13.67 3.97
N THR A 318 -11.57 -14.01 3.18
CA THR A 318 -11.53 -13.90 1.72
C THR A 318 -11.34 -12.43 1.26
N ARG A 319 -12.06 -11.50 1.90
CA ARG A 319 -11.92 -10.07 1.57
C ARG A 319 -10.55 -9.54 1.92
N TYR A 320 -10.03 -9.91 3.07
CA TYR A 320 -8.69 -9.52 3.49
C TYR A 320 -7.62 -10.12 2.58
N PHE A 321 -7.77 -11.39 2.21
CA PHE A 321 -6.89 -12.03 1.23
C PHE A 321 -6.86 -11.27 -0.10
N PHE A 322 -8.01 -10.86 -0.64
CA PHE A 322 -8.06 -10.08 -1.89
C PHE A 322 -7.43 -8.71 -1.75
N PHE A 323 -7.62 -8.04 -0.62
CA PHE A 323 -7.00 -6.75 -0.35
C PHE A 323 -5.46 -6.84 -0.29
N LEU A 324 -4.93 -7.83 0.42
CA LEU A 324 -3.49 -8.09 0.46
C LEU A 324 -2.95 -8.45 -0.92
N PHE A 325 -3.67 -9.30 -1.67
CA PHE A 325 -3.25 -9.71 -3.00
C PHE A 325 -3.20 -8.52 -3.98
N MET A 326 -4.19 -7.64 -3.93
CA MET A 326 -4.17 -6.36 -4.66
C MET A 326 -2.90 -5.56 -4.34
N SER A 327 -2.61 -5.37 -3.05
CA SER A 327 -1.42 -4.64 -2.58
C SER A 327 -0.12 -5.30 -3.06
N LEU A 328 -0.07 -6.63 -3.09
CA LEU A 328 1.06 -7.40 -3.58
C LEU A 328 1.28 -7.20 -5.08
N LEU A 329 0.23 -7.31 -5.90
CA LEU A 329 0.33 -7.09 -7.34
C LEU A 329 0.75 -5.66 -7.66
N TYR A 330 0.22 -4.67 -6.94
CA TYR A 330 0.68 -3.30 -7.04
C TYR A 330 2.18 -3.17 -6.75
N ASN A 331 2.66 -3.76 -5.68
CA ASN A 331 4.07 -3.73 -5.30
C ASN A 331 4.96 -4.38 -6.37
N LEU A 332 4.52 -5.50 -6.94
CA LEU A 332 5.25 -6.19 -8.01
C LEU A 332 5.31 -5.35 -9.29
N TRP A 333 4.18 -4.76 -9.69
CA TRP A 333 4.13 -3.85 -10.83
C TRP A 333 5.03 -2.63 -10.60
N TYR A 334 4.89 -1.99 -9.45
CA TYR A 334 5.64 -0.77 -9.15
C TYR A 334 7.16 -1.04 -9.02
N PHE A 335 7.52 -2.19 -8.44
CA PHE A 335 8.90 -2.65 -8.39
C PHE A 335 9.45 -2.98 -9.80
N GLY A 336 8.66 -3.63 -10.63
CA GLY A 336 8.99 -3.93 -12.02
C GLY A 336 9.18 -2.66 -12.87
N ARG A 337 8.32 -1.66 -12.66
CA ARG A 337 8.41 -0.34 -13.30
C ARG A 337 9.73 0.37 -13.05
N GLY A 338 10.39 0.13 -11.92
CA GLY A 338 11.72 0.67 -11.62
C GLY A 338 12.84 0.06 -12.46
N TYR A 339 12.57 -1.02 -13.21
CA TYR A 339 13.49 -1.61 -14.19
C TYR A 339 13.03 -1.33 -15.62
N TYR A 340 11.72 -1.21 -15.81
CA TYR A 340 11.08 -1.10 -17.12
C TYR A 340 9.91 -0.12 -17.02
N PRO A 341 9.96 1.04 -17.66
CA PRO A 341 8.88 2.02 -17.62
C PRO A 341 7.65 1.46 -18.36
N ILE A 342 6.81 0.74 -17.63
CA ILE A 342 5.59 0.12 -18.15
C ILE A 342 4.39 0.64 -17.36
N THR A 343 3.32 0.98 -18.04
CA THR A 343 2.05 1.33 -17.42
C THR A 343 1.38 0.10 -16.81
N ALA A 344 0.42 0.30 -15.91
CA ALA A 344 -0.36 -0.81 -15.36
C ALA A 344 -1.16 -1.53 -16.46
N GLU A 345 -1.70 -0.78 -17.42
CA GLU A 345 -2.48 -1.33 -18.54
C GLU A 345 -1.62 -2.20 -19.44
N GLU A 346 -0.45 -1.72 -19.87
CA GLU A 346 0.50 -2.51 -20.65
C GLU A 346 0.92 -3.79 -19.94
N TRP A 347 1.12 -3.73 -18.60
CA TRP A 347 1.47 -4.92 -17.82
C TRP A 347 0.32 -5.93 -17.76
N LYS A 348 -0.92 -5.46 -17.59
CA LYS A 348 -2.13 -6.30 -17.61
C LYS A 348 -2.33 -6.99 -18.95
N ASP A 349 -2.15 -6.26 -20.05
CA ASP A 349 -2.27 -6.81 -21.40
C ASP A 349 -1.22 -7.89 -21.69
N LEU A 350 0.01 -7.69 -21.20
CA LEU A 350 1.05 -8.69 -21.31
C LEU A 350 0.71 -9.99 -20.55
N ILE A 351 0.17 -9.86 -19.35
CA ILE A 351 -0.25 -11.02 -18.56
C ILE A 351 -1.39 -11.74 -19.29
N GLU A 352 -2.38 -11.01 -19.83
CA GLU A 352 -3.48 -11.63 -20.58
C GLU A 352 -3.00 -12.29 -21.88
N ASP A 353 -2.08 -11.69 -22.59
CA ASP A 353 -1.47 -12.28 -23.78
C ASP A 353 -0.76 -13.62 -23.45
N GLU A 354 -0.15 -13.73 -22.29
CA GLU A 354 0.44 -14.99 -21.85
C GLU A 354 -0.63 -16.06 -21.61
N PHE A 355 -1.75 -15.69 -20.98
CA PHE A 355 -2.90 -16.62 -20.83
C PHE A 355 -3.50 -17.08 -22.16
N ARG A 356 -3.48 -16.26 -23.19
CA ARG A 356 -3.98 -16.60 -24.52
C ARG A 356 -3.03 -17.49 -25.34
N ARG A 357 -1.71 -17.28 -25.18
CA ARG A 357 -0.68 -17.96 -26.01
C ARG A 357 -0.29 -19.31 -25.46
N ASP A 358 -0.42 -19.51 -24.17
CA ASP A 358 0.12 -20.73 -23.56
C ASP A 358 -0.98 -21.74 -23.29
N SER A 359 -1.11 -22.68 -24.24
CA SER A 359 -1.81 -23.95 -24.00
C SER A 359 -1.12 -24.78 -22.89
N ARG A 360 -0.04 -24.28 -22.28
CA ARG A 360 0.77 -24.94 -21.24
C ARG A 360 1.09 -23.95 -20.10
N ILE A 361 0.12 -23.63 -19.22
CA ILE A 361 0.38 -22.89 -17.96
C ILE A 361 1.43 -23.63 -17.09
N LYS A 362 1.52 -24.96 -17.21
CA LYS A 362 2.57 -25.79 -16.60
C LYS A 362 3.98 -25.34 -17.02
N THR A 363 4.14 -24.83 -18.24
CA THR A 363 5.44 -24.42 -18.80
C THR A 363 5.91 -23.03 -18.32
N MET A 364 5.03 -22.15 -17.84
CA MET A 364 5.47 -20.91 -17.18
C MET A 364 6.24 -21.19 -15.89
N LEU A 365 5.75 -22.10 -15.08
CA LEU A 365 6.44 -22.54 -13.86
C LEU A 365 7.75 -23.28 -14.19
N ASP A 366 7.73 -24.23 -15.14
CA ASP A 366 8.91 -25.02 -15.52
C ASP A 366 10.00 -24.17 -16.17
N MET A 367 9.64 -23.17 -16.99
CA MET A 367 10.59 -22.22 -17.56
C MET A 367 11.18 -21.26 -16.54
N ILE A 368 10.47 -20.94 -15.45
CA ILE A 368 10.98 -20.15 -14.33
C ILE A 368 12.10 -20.90 -13.59
N ILE A 369 11.97 -22.23 -13.49
CA ILE A 369 12.96 -23.10 -12.82
C ILE A 369 14.24 -23.24 -13.65
N GLN A 370 14.14 -23.40 -14.96
CA GLN A 370 15.31 -23.62 -15.84
C GLN A 370 16.16 -22.35 -16.06
N LEU A 371 15.60 -21.15 -15.91
CA LEU A 371 16.36 -19.89 -16.08
C LEU A 371 17.11 -19.43 -14.83
N LYS A 372 17.09 -20.19 -13.74
CA LYS A 372 17.87 -19.92 -12.52
C LYS A 372 19.39 -19.81 -12.76
N LEU A 373 19.90 -20.39 -13.83
CA LEU A 373 21.36 -20.50 -14.05
C LEU A 373 21.96 -19.46 -15.01
N PHE A 374 21.16 -18.76 -15.84
CA PHE A 374 21.78 -18.01 -16.95
C PHE A 374 21.82 -16.48 -16.78
N TYR A 375 21.18 -15.86 -15.76
CA TYR A 375 21.02 -14.39 -15.75
C TYR A 375 21.57 -13.65 -14.53
N PHE A 376 22.32 -14.32 -13.65
CA PHE A 376 22.97 -13.61 -12.53
C PHE A 376 24.21 -12.81 -12.93
N SER A 377 24.84 -13.12 -14.08
CA SER A 377 26.10 -12.53 -14.49
C SER A 377 26.02 -11.30 -15.39
N SER A 378 24.91 -11.08 -16.11
CA SER A 378 24.82 -9.95 -17.05
C SER A 378 24.20 -8.67 -16.50
N PHE A 379 23.59 -8.70 -15.30
CA PHE A 379 22.86 -7.56 -14.72
C PHE A 379 23.73 -6.58 -13.91
N TYR A 380 25.01 -6.86 -13.76
CA TYR A 380 25.92 -6.01 -12.96
C TYR A 380 26.63 -4.91 -13.75
N ARG A 381 26.43 -4.78 -15.07
CA ARG A 381 27.22 -3.88 -15.91
C ARG A 381 26.62 -2.53 -16.28
N ASP A 382 25.36 -2.24 -15.99
CA ASP A 382 24.80 -0.93 -16.37
C ASP A 382 24.45 -0.08 -15.15
N ARG A 383 25.45 0.71 -14.72
CA ARG A 383 25.39 1.61 -13.54
C ARG A 383 24.88 3.03 -13.86
N SER A 384 24.52 3.37 -15.08
CA SER A 384 24.46 4.78 -15.51
C SER A 384 23.08 5.45 -15.58
N ILE A 385 21.96 4.80 -15.25
CA ILE A 385 20.62 5.38 -15.49
C ILE A 385 19.92 5.94 -14.25
N PHE A 386 20.51 5.89 -13.06
CA PHE A 386 19.82 6.29 -11.81
C PHE A 386 20.56 7.34 -10.96
N CYS A 387 21.29 8.22 -11.59
CA CYS A 387 21.77 9.44 -10.94
C CYS A 387 21.05 10.63 -11.56
N ASP A 388 20.10 11.21 -10.83
CA ASP A 388 19.88 12.66 -10.75
C ASP A 388 18.59 12.96 -10.01
N TYR A 389 18.73 13.13 -8.70
CA TYR A 389 18.08 14.12 -7.86
C TYR A 389 18.60 13.94 -6.43
N PRO A 390 19.58 14.76 -6.01
CA PRO A 390 20.06 14.74 -4.63
C PRO A 390 19.04 15.47 -3.74
N ILE A 391 18.15 14.74 -3.11
CA ILE A 391 17.33 15.29 -2.04
C ILE A 391 18.21 15.30 -0.79
N ARG A 392 18.59 16.50 -0.32
CA ARG A 392 19.29 16.69 0.96
C ARG A 392 18.34 16.38 2.13
N TYR A 393 18.23 15.11 2.50
CA TYR A 393 17.43 14.64 3.64
C TYR A 393 18.15 14.71 4.99
N ASN A 394 19.48 14.93 4.99
CA ASN A 394 20.28 14.72 6.19
C ASN A 394 20.16 15.81 7.26
N GLN A 395 19.59 16.98 6.97
CA GLN A 395 19.57 18.12 7.92
C GLN A 395 18.37 18.16 8.88
N ILE A 396 17.39 17.25 8.73
CA ILE A 396 16.17 17.27 9.57
C ILE A 396 16.07 16.03 10.45
N LEU A 397 16.86 15.00 10.18
CA LEU A 397 16.77 13.69 10.85
C LEU A 397 17.97 13.38 11.75
N GLU A 398 18.93 14.30 11.88
CA GLU A 398 19.89 14.35 12.98
C GLU A 398 19.28 15.17 14.13
#